data_cd7b6b2828193ad020f2c9c953e2f975
#
_entry.id   cd7b6b2828193ad020f2c9c953e2f975
#
_cell.length_a   1.000
_cell.length_b   1.000
_cell.length_c   1.000
_cell.angle_alpha   90.00
_cell.angle_beta   90.00
_cell.angle_gamma   90.00
#
_symmetry.space_group_name_H-M   'P 1'
#
loop_
_entity.id
_entity.type
_entity.pdbx_description
1 polymer ?
#
loop_
_entity_poly.entity_id
_entity_poly.type
_entity_poly.pdbx_seq_one_letter_code
_entity_poly.pdbx_strand_id
1 'polypeptide(L)'
;MWNIFYTFARMKKTNCIKKVIRCAALCAAALLVASCAEKPKSDNIIVHKRAKVQKKQTQSMSGYEDKRNVEWLGATYKVCVERKSDNTLPLTYDEQGNSYYDNRISVRILRSDGSVFFERTFLKTDFTQYISDTYSKGALLGVVFDCVDGDCLRFAASVGSPDKMSDEYEPLVVKVSRLGALSVAKDTKLDTASE
;
A
#
# COMPACT_ATOMS: atom_id res chain seq x y z
N MET A 1 73.82 30.11 73.05
CA MET A 1 73.16 30.77 71.90
C MET A 1 72.57 29.78 70.89
N TRP A 2 72.46 28.47 71.15
CA TRP A 2 72.01 27.44 70.21
C TRP A 2 70.59 26.95 70.49
N ASN A 3 69.98 27.18 71.66
CA ASN A 3 68.68 26.69 72.03
C ASN A 3 67.53 27.55 71.55
N ILE A 4 67.68 28.77 71.12
CA ILE A 4 66.63 29.66 70.67
C ILE A 4 66.25 29.40 69.19
N PHE A 5 67.24 29.01 68.37
CA PHE A 5 66.95 28.67 66.94
C PHE A 5 66.19 27.39 66.77
N TYR A 6 66.33 26.40 67.62
CA TYR A 6 65.60 25.13 67.53
C TYR A 6 64.12 25.25 67.88
N THR A 7 63.81 26.13 68.83
CA THR A 7 62.41 26.37 69.21
C THR A 7 61.60 27.13 68.11
N PHE A 8 62.24 28.10 67.43
CA PHE A 8 61.59 28.83 66.34
C PHE A 8 61.38 28.03 65.11
N ALA A 9 62.28 27.13 64.74
CA ALA A 9 62.09 26.21 63.62
C ALA A 9 60.98 25.19 63.86
N ARG A 10 60.78 24.75 65.11
CA ARG A 10 59.73 23.77 65.51
C ARG A 10 58.35 24.43 65.55
N MET A 11 58.25 25.72 65.93
CA MET A 11 56.93 26.43 65.90
C MET A 11 56.50 26.76 64.52
N LYS A 12 57.34 27.06 63.53
CA LYS A 12 56.97 27.28 62.13
C LYS A 12 56.51 26.02 61.48
N LYS A 13 57.10 24.84 61.74
CA LYS A 13 56.67 23.54 61.19
C LYS A 13 55.30 23.09 61.69
N THR A 14 54.98 23.27 62.95
CA THR A 14 53.71 22.93 63.56
C THR A 14 52.53 23.74 63.01
N ASN A 15 52.78 25.06 62.76
CA ASN A 15 51.75 25.92 62.16
C ASN A 15 51.46 25.62 60.68
N CYS A 16 52.52 25.20 59.93
CA CYS A 16 52.38 24.83 58.55
C CYS A 16 51.60 23.51 58.43
N ILE A 17 51.90 22.51 59.28
CA ILE A 17 51.19 21.23 59.30
C ILE A 17 49.68 21.40 59.68
N LYS A 18 49.42 22.28 60.69
CA LYS A 18 48.00 22.58 61.06
C LYS A 18 47.22 23.29 59.95
N LYS A 19 47.89 24.18 59.15
CA LYS A 19 47.26 24.81 57.97
C LYS A 19 47.02 23.82 56.88
N VAL A 20 47.95 22.92 56.59
CA VAL A 20 47.79 21.85 55.57
C VAL A 20 46.65 20.90 55.96
N ILE A 21 46.58 20.47 57.23
CA ILE A 21 45.51 19.60 57.72
C ILE A 21 44.09 20.29 57.63
N ARG A 22 44.07 21.62 57.95
CA ARG A 22 42.79 22.38 57.82
C ARG A 22 42.37 22.57 56.39
N CYS A 23 43.26 22.77 55.43
CA CYS A 23 42.97 22.83 54.02
C CYS A 23 42.51 21.47 53.48
N ALA A 24 43.20 20.40 53.90
CA ALA A 24 42.81 19.04 53.51
C ALA A 24 41.38 18.65 54.04
N ALA A 25 41.04 19.03 55.29
CA ALA A 25 39.72 18.81 55.87
C ALA A 25 38.64 19.63 55.19
N LEU A 26 38.89 20.87 54.78
CA LEU A 26 37.98 21.71 54.02
C LEU A 26 37.76 21.18 52.59
N CYS A 27 38.78 20.68 51.93
CA CYS A 27 38.66 20.04 50.63
C CYS A 27 37.85 18.72 50.70
N ALA A 28 38.06 17.91 51.74
CA ALA A 28 37.30 16.68 51.97
C ALA A 28 35.82 16.96 52.25
N ALA A 29 35.49 18.03 53.00
CA ALA A 29 34.12 18.45 53.24
C ALA A 29 33.42 18.99 51.98
N ALA A 30 34.17 19.68 51.09
CA ALA A 30 33.63 20.16 49.81
C ALA A 30 33.33 19.01 48.81
N LEU A 31 34.07 17.90 48.88
CA LEU A 31 33.84 16.73 48.03
C LEU A 31 32.61 15.92 48.45
N LEU A 32 32.16 16.01 49.69
CA LEU A 32 30.99 15.29 50.19
C LEU A 32 29.64 15.97 49.85
N VAL A 33 29.61 17.25 49.49
CA VAL A 33 28.40 17.95 49.05
C VAL A 33 28.18 17.91 47.54
N ALA A 34 29.14 17.41 46.75
CA ALA A 34 29.02 17.29 45.29
C ALA A 34 28.37 15.97 44.84
N SER A 35 27.99 15.08 45.76
CA SER A 35 27.49 13.73 45.44
C SER A 35 25.97 13.60 45.46
N CYS A 36 25.19 14.68 45.52
CA CYS A 36 23.72 14.65 45.39
C CYS A 36 23.27 15.65 44.34
N ALA A 37 23.84 15.59 43.14
CA ALA A 37 23.09 16.01 41.94
C ALA A 37 22.28 14.80 41.48
N GLU A 38 21.07 14.67 41.96
CA GLU A 38 20.09 13.84 41.28
C GLU A 38 20.06 14.30 39.82
N LYS A 39 20.46 13.40 38.91
CA LYS A 39 20.21 13.61 37.49
C LYS A 39 18.71 13.89 37.38
N PRO A 40 18.29 15.00 36.76
CA PRO A 40 16.89 15.16 36.44
C PRO A 40 16.48 13.90 35.65
N LYS A 41 15.54 13.15 36.17
CA LYS A 41 14.85 12.13 35.37
C LYS A 41 14.36 12.90 34.16
N SER A 42 15.06 12.78 33.06
CA SER A 42 14.58 13.18 31.77
C SER A 42 13.36 12.32 31.54
N ASP A 43 12.19 12.85 31.84
CA ASP A 43 10.95 12.39 31.26
C ASP A 43 11.02 12.71 29.78
N ASN A 44 11.95 12.05 29.09
CA ASN A 44 11.88 11.85 27.67
C ASN A 44 10.72 10.88 27.44
N ILE A 45 9.52 11.38 27.66
CA ILE A 45 8.36 10.90 26.93
C ILE A 45 8.73 11.16 25.48
N ILE A 46 9.26 10.14 24.81
CA ILE A 46 9.34 10.10 23.36
C ILE A 46 7.87 10.12 22.94
N VAL A 47 7.31 11.32 22.85
CA VAL A 47 6.07 11.52 22.13
C VAL A 47 6.43 11.19 20.69
N HIS A 48 6.23 9.92 20.33
CA HIS A 48 6.17 9.54 18.93
C HIS A 48 5.04 10.38 18.34
N LYS A 49 5.42 11.56 17.83
CA LYS A 49 4.53 12.38 17.03
C LYS A 49 4.04 11.43 15.94
N ARG A 50 2.80 10.93 16.09
CA ARG A 50 2.20 10.06 15.08
C ARG A 50 2.46 10.75 13.77
N ALA A 51 3.27 10.13 12.92
CA ALA A 51 3.51 10.65 11.59
C ALA A 51 2.14 10.98 11.03
N LYS A 52 1.93 12.23 10.61
CA LYS A 52 0.69 12.60 9.92
C LYS A 52 0.57 11.61 8.80
N VAL A 53 -0.40 10.70 8.87
CA VAL A 53 -0.71 9.78 7.78
C VAL A 53 -0.98 10.68 6.60
N GLN A 54 0.01 10.83 5.73
CA GLN A 54 -0.19 11.54 4.46
C GLN A 54 -1.25 10.71 3.74
N LYS A 55 -2.43 11.29 3.55
CA LYS A 55 -3.44 10.68 2.69
C LYS A 55 -2.77 10.41 1.36
N LYS A 56 -2.50 9.14 1.05
CA LYS A 56 -1.99 8.77 -0.26
C LYS A 56 -3.00 9.26 -1.29
N GLN A 57 -2.50 9.89 -2.33
CA GLN A 57 -3.33 10.40 -3.41
C GLN A 57 -4.04 9.23 -4.07
N THR A 58 -5.33 9.40 -4.45
CA THR A 58 -6.07 8.39 -5.21
C THR A 58 -5.36 8.10 -6.53
N GLN A 59 -5.16 6.83 -6.82
CA GLN A 59 -4.41 6.36 -7.98
C GLN A 59 -5.37 6.00 -9.12
N SER A 60 -4.85 5.94 -10.33
CA SER A 60 -5.54 5.41 -11.51
C SER A 60 -4.83 4.17 -12.00
N MET A 61 -5.59 3.15 -12.37
CA MET A 61 -5.04 2.04 -13.15
C MET A 61 -4.77 2.52 -14.58
N SER A 62 -3.73 1.94 -15.22
CA SER A 62 -3.43 2.27 -16.63
C SER A 62 -4.58 1.85 -17.54
N GLY A 63 -4.96 2.71 -18.45
CA GLY A 63 -5.88 2.35 -19.53
C GLY A 63 -5.24 1.37 -20.52
N TYR A 64 -6.06 0.65 -21.26
CA TYR A 64 -5.61 -0.13 -22.42
C TYR A 64 -6.70 -0.13 -23.51
N GLU A 65 -6.26 -0.39 -24.73
CA GLU A 65 -7.13 -0.63 -25.87
C GLU A 65 -6.64 -1.89 -26.60
N ASP A 66 -7.57 -2.80 -26.92
CA ASP A 66 -7.31 -3.99 -27.72
C ASP A 66 -8.28 -4.01 -28.93
N LYS A 67 -7.76 -4.24 -30.11
CA LYS A 67 -8.53 -4.36 -31.35
C LYS A 67 -8.01 -5.54 -32.13
N ARG A 68 -8.88 -6.52 -32.38
CA ARG A 68 -8.52 -7.71 -33.16
C ARG A 68 -9.64 -8.17 -34.07
N ASN A 69 -9.26 -8.77 -35.19
CA ASN A 69 -10.19 -9.45 -36.06
C ASN A 69 -10.37 -10.90 -35.59
N VAL A 70 -11.59 -11.38 -35.60
CA VAL A 70 -11.99 -12.69 -35.12
C VAL A 70 -12.89 -13.34 -36.17
N GLU A 71 -12.52 -14.53 -36.63
CA GLU A 71 -13.40 -15.35 -37.47
C GLU A 71 -14.42 -16.06 -36.61
N TRP A 72 -15.71 -15.80 -36.85
CA TRP A 72 -16.81 -16.36 -36.08
C TRP A 72 -18.04 -16.52 -36.96
N LEU A 73 -18.68 -17.69 -36.88
CA LEU A 73 -19.88 -18.04 -37.67
C LEU A 73 -19.71 -17.81 -39.17
N GLY A 74 -18.54 -18.07 -39.71
CA GLY A 74 -18.21 -17.91 -41.13
C GLY A 74 -18.04 -16.46 -41.61
N ALA A 75 -17.91 -15.50 -40.71
CA ALA A 75 -17.67 -14.10 -41.02
C ALA A 75 -16.58 -13.51 -40.10
N THR A 76 -15.92 -12.46 -40.59
CA THR A 76 -14.94 -11.71 -39.80
C THR A 76 -15.64 -10.64 -38.99
N TYR A 77 -15.41 -10.64 -37.69
CA TYR A 77 -15.82 -9.59 -36.77
C TYR A 77 -14.59 -8.84 -36.23
N LYS A 78 -14.76 -7.56 -35.94
CA LYS A 78 -13.75 -6.77 -35.25
C LYS A 78 -14.17 -6.59 -33.78
N VAL A 79 -13.41 -7.20 -32.88
CA VAL A 79 -13.60 -7.02 -31.43
C VAL A 79 -12.72 -5.87 -30.96
N CYS A 80 -13.34 -4.89 -30.30
CA CYS A 80 -12.67 -3.73 -29.72
C CYS A 80 -12.98 -3.70 -28.23
N VAL A 81 -11.95 -3.62 -27.39
CA VAL A 81 -12.07 -3.50 -25.94
C VAL A 81 -11.25 -2.30 -25.49
N GLU A 82 -11.85 -1.43 -24.68
CA GLU A 82 -11.19 -0.26 -24.13
C GLU A 82 -11.44 -0.17 -22.62
N ARG A 83 -10.40 -0.03 -21.80
CA ARG A 83 -10.47 0.26 -20.37
C ARG A 83 -10.00 1.66 -20.06
N LYS A 84 -10.79 2.40 -19.30
CA LYS A 84 -10.47 3.73 -18.78
C LYS A 84 -10.83 3.82 -17.31
N SER A 85 -9.97 4.44 -16.50
CA SER A 85 -10.33 4.82 -15.14
C SER A 85 -11.37 5.93 -15.18
N ASP A 86 -12.34 5.86 -14.28
CA ASP A 86 -13.47 6.80 -14.20
C ASP A 86 -13.58 7.37 -12.78
N ASN A 87 -13.30 8.65 -12.65
CA ASN A 87 -13.34 9.36 -11.37
C ASN A 87 -14.76 9.70 -10.89
N THR A 88 -15.78 9.38 -11.67
CA THR A 88 -17.20 9.55 -11.29
C THR A 88 -17.75 8.32 -10.59
N LEU A 89 -17.03 7.17 -10.66
CA LEU A 89 -17.41 5.93 -10.00
C LEU A 89 -16.96 5.94 -8.53
N PRO A 90 -17.59 5.12 -7.67
CA PRO A 90 -17.11 4.91 -6.30
C PRO A 90 -15.65 4.46 -6.29
N LEU A 91 -14.89 4.93 -5.30
CA LEU A 91 -13.51 4.52 -5.14
C LEU A 91 -13.40 3.02 -4.79
N THR A 92 -12.32 2.42 -5.23
CA THR A 92 -11.93 1.04 -4.94
C THR A 92 -10.66 1.03 -4.11
N TYR A 93 -10.36 -0.09 -3.48
CA TYR A 93 -9.28 -0.18 -2.52
C TYR A 93 -8.49 -1.47 -2.73
N ASP A 94 -7.17 -1.38 -2.52
CA ASP A 94 -6.31 -2.55 -2.37
C ASP A 94 -6.33 -3.09 -0.92
N GLU A 95 -5.60 -4.16 -0.64
CA GLU A 95 -5.51 -4.81 0.66
C GLU A 95 -4.85 -3.92 1.71
N GLN A 96 -4.03 -2.95 1.30
CA GLN A 96 -3.37 -1.97 2.17
C GLN A 96 -4.24 -0.72 2.43
N GLY A 97 -5.44 -0.65 1.81
CA GLY A 97 -6.37 0.46 1.94
C GLY A 97 -5.98 1.70 1.12
N ASN A 98 -5.10 1.57 0.12
CA ASN A 98 -4.88 2.63 -0.84
C ASN A 98 -6.10 2.77 -1.75
N SER A 99 -6.45 4.00 -2.11
CA SER A 99 -7.62 4.30 -2.93
C SER A 99 -7.27 4.40 -4.41
N TYR A 100 -8.17 3.88 -5.24
CA TYR A 100 -8.07 3.92 -6.70
C TYR A 100 -9.40 4.35 -7.32
N TYR A 101 -9.32 4.99 -8.48
CA TYR A 101 -10.48 5.18 -9.34
C TYR A 101 -10.84 3.84 -9.99
N ASP A 102 -12.12 3.47 -9.95
CA ASP A 102 -12.59 2.26 -10.65
C ASP A 102 -12.57 2.43 -12.17
N ASN A 103 -12.75 1.36 -12.89
CA ASN A 103 -12.68 1.36 -14.35
C ASN A 103 -14.06 1.23 -14.99
N ARG A 104 -14.14 1.80 -16.17
CA ARG A 104 -15.17 1.57 -17.17
C ARG A 104 -14.53 0.80 -18.32
N ILE A 105 -15.13 -0.30 -18.75
CA ILE A 105 -14.63 -1.14 -19.84
C ILE A 105 -15.68 -1.25 -20.93
N SER A 106 -15.36 -0.70 -22.10
CA SER A 106 -16.24 -0.75 -23.27
C SER A 106 -15.85 -1.91 -24.16
N VAL A 107 -16.82 -2.75 -24.50
CA VAL A 107 -16.68 -3.84 -25.49
C VAL A 107 -17.56 -3.53 -26.66
N ARG A 108 -16.97 -3.46 -27.84
CA ARG A 108 -17.68 -3.28 -29.10
C ARG A 108 -17.28 -4.36 -30.09
N ILE A 109 -18.26 -4.99 -30.71
CA ILE A 109 -18.08 -6.00 -31.75
C ILE A 109 -18.71 -5.46 -33.02
N LEU A 110 -17.90 -5.32 -34.06
CA LEU A 110 -18.33 -4.81 -35.36
C LEU A 110 -18.35 -5.95 -36.39
N ARG A 111 -19.33 -5.91 -37.31
CA ARG A 111 -19.36 -6.77 -38.50
C ARG A 111 -18.35 -6.29 -39.51
N SER A 112 -18.11 -7.08 -40.53
CA SER A 112 -17.18 -6.77 -41.64
C SER A 112 -17.52 -5.48 -42.39
N ASP A 113 -18.81 -5.13 -42.45
CA ASP A 113 -19.30 -3.88 -43.05
C ASP A 113 -19.18 -2.66 -42.12
N GLY A 114 -18.62 -2.84 -40.91
CA GLY A 114 -18.44 -1.79 -39.91
C GLY A 114 -19.68 -1.53 -39.04
N SER A 115 -20.81 -2.20 -39.30
CA SER A 115 -22.01 -2.07 -38.45
C SER A 115 -21.78 -2.70 -37.07
N VAL A 116 -22.42 -2.11 -36.04
CA VAL A 116 -22.31 -2.64 -34.66
C VAL A 116 -23.16 -3.90 -34.56
N PHE A 117 -22.51 -5.01 -34.15
CA PHE A 117 -23.18 -6.25 -33.77
C PHE A 117 -23.56 -6.23 -32.29
N PHE A 118 -22.60 -5.81 -31.42
CA PHE A 118 -22.77 -5.73 -29.99
C PHE A 118 -21.98 -4.56 -29.45
N GLU A 119 -22.54 -3.84 -28.49
CA GLU A 119 -21.84 -2.79 -27.76
C GLU A 119 -22.34 -2.74 -26.33
N ARG A 120 -21.42 -2.77 -25.36
CA ARG A 120 -21.71 -2.61 -23.94
C ARG A 120 -20.54 -2.01 -23.20
N THR A 121 -20.85 -1.15 -22.25
CA THR A 121 -19.90 -0.69 -21.23
C THR A 121 -20.16 -1.45 -19.94
N PHE A 122 -19.12 -2.09 -19.43
CA PHE A 122 -19.13 -2.82 -18.19
C PHE A 122 -18.60 -1.96 -17.05
N LEU A 123 -19.27 -2.07 -15.90
CA LEU A 123 -18.87 -1.52 -14.62
C LEU A 123 -18.76 -2.68 -13.62
N LYS A 124 -18.06 -2.46 -12.49
CA LYS A 124 -17.99 -3.46 -11.41
C LYS A 124 -19.38 -3.93 -10.96
N THR A 125 -20.37 -3.05 -10.96
CA THR A 125 -21.74 -3.34 -10.58
C THR A 125 -22.40 -4.45 -11.41
N ASP A 126 -21.98 -4.66 -12.66
CA ASP A 126 -22.46 -5.74 -13.51
C ASP A 126 -22.03 -7.12 -13.01
N PHE A 127 -21.02 -7.18 -12.16
CA PHE A 127 -20.39 -8.42 -11.66
C PHE A 127 -20.69 -8.70 -10.19
N THR A 128 -21.36 -7.81 -9.47
CA THR A 128 -21.54 -7.88 -8.01
C THR A 128 -22.11 -9.21 -7.52
N GLN A 129 -23.04 -9.82 -8.26
CA GLN A 129 -23.66 -11.09 -7.87
C GLN A 129 -22.75 -12.32 -8.07
N TYR A 130 -21.62 -12.15 -8.76
CA TYR A 130 -20.69 -13.24 -9.10
C TYR A 130 -19.39 -13.18 -8.31
N ILE A 131 -19.14 -12.09 -7.58
CA ILE A 131 -17.92 -11.90 -6.76
C ILE A 131 -18.20 -12.23 -5.30
N SER A 132 -17.16 -12.68 -4.59
CA SER A 132 -17.22 -12.85 -3.14
C SER A 132 -17.09 -11.51 -2.41
N ASP A 133 -17.49 -11.46 -1.13
CA ASP A 133 -17.38 -10.26 -0.29
C ASP A 133 -15.93 -9.77 -0.18
N THR A 134 -14.97 -10.68 -0.27
CA THR A 134 -13.52 -10.38 -0.25
C THR A 134 -13.16 -9.34 -1.31
N TYR A 135 -13.72 -9.47 -2.52
CA TYR A 135 -13.40 -8.59 -3.65
C TYR A 135 -14.40 -7.44 -3.85
N SER A 136 -15.39 -7.31 -2.96
CA SER A 136 -16.43 -6.27 -3.06
C SER A 136 -15.87 -4.85 -3.09
N LYS A 137 -14.74 -4.60 -2.40
CA LYS A 137 -14.02 -3.30 -2.37
C LYS A 137 -13.02 -3.13 -3.50
N GLY A 138 -12.70 -4.20 -4.22
CA GLY A 138 -11.78 -4.20 -5.35
C GLY A 138 -12.31 -3.42 -6.55
N ALA A 139 -11.57 -3.44 -7.64
CA ALA A 139 -11.87 -2.76 -8.91
C ALA A 139 -12.26 -3.74 -10.00
N LEU A 140 -12.95 -3.27 -11.03
CA LEU A 140 -13.08 -3.99 -12.30
C LEU A 140 -11.72 -3.94 -13.00
N LEU A 141 -10.98 -5.06 -12.97
CA LEU A 141 -9.60 -5.11 -13.47
C LEU A 141 -9.53 -5.24 -14.98
N GLY A 142 -10.43 -6.06 -15.57
CA GLY A 142 -10.39 -6.35 -16.99
C GLY A 142 -11.67 -6.98 -17.51
N VAL A 143 -11.92 -6.80 -18.79
CA VAL A 143 -12.75 -7.63 -19.67
C VAL A 143 -11.97 -7.73 -20.96
N VAL A 144 -11.43 -8.88 -21.29
CA VAL A 144 -10.55 -9.08 -22.45
C VAL A 144 -11.09 -10.23 -23.32
N PHE A 145 -10.98 -10.09 -24.65
CA PHE A 145 -11.37 -11.17 -25.54
C PHE A 145 -10.45 -12.38 -25.32
N ASP A 146 -11.06 -13.53 -25.09
CA ASP A 146 -10.38 -14.80 -24.85
C ASP A 146 -10.38 -15.65 -26.13
N CYS A 147 -11.55 -16.18 -26.49
CA CYS A 147 -11.68 -17.08 -27.63
C CYS A 147 -13.10 -17.10 -28.22
N VAL A 148 -13.22 -17.79 -29.35
CA VAL A 148 -14.51 -18.24 -29.87
C VAL A 148 -14.87 -19.56 -29.20
N ASP A 149 -16.04 -19.60 -28.55
CA ASP A 149 -16.56 -20.77 -27.86
C ASP A 149 -17.89 -21.18 -28.50
N GLY A 150 -17.82 -21.93 -29.59
CA GLY A 150 -18.95 -22.32 -30.42
C GLY A 150 -19.74 -21.12 -30.93
N ASP A 151 -21.01 -21.01 -30.50
CA ASP A 151 -21.95 -19.94 -30.87
C ASP A 151 -21.72 -18.65 -30.09
N CYS A 152 -20.66 -18.56 -29.27
CA CYS A 152 -20.40 -17.43 -28.42
C CYS A 152 -18.99 -16.86 -28.62
N LEU A 153 -18.84 -15.56 -28.41
CA LEU A 153 -17.55 -14.91 -28.16
C LEU A 153 -17.34 -14.88 -26.65
N ARG A 154 -16.24 -15.48 -26.17
CA ARG A 154 -15.87 -15.55 -24.78
C ARG A 154 -14.89 -14.43 -24.45
N PHE A 155 -15.13 -13.80 -23.30
CA PHE A 155 -14.23 -12.81 -22.70
C PHE A 155 -13.89 -13.26 -21.29
N ALA A 156 -12.62 -13.18 -20.94
CA ALA A 156 -12.17 -13.28 -19.56
C ALA A 156 -12.41 -11.94 -18.87
N ALA A 157 -12.98 -11.97 -17.68
CA ALA A 157 -13.19 -10.78 -16.87
C ALA A 157 -12.66 -11.01 -15.45
N SER A 158 -12.34 -9.94 -14.74
CA SER A 158 -11.87 -10.06 -13.36
C SER A 158 -12.20 -8.83 -12.53
N VAL A 159 -12.53 -9.08 -11.25
CA VAL A 159 -12.72 -8.07 -10.22
C VAL A 159 -11.81 -8.41 -9.04
N GLY A 160 -11.04 -7.45 -8.56
CA GLY A 160 -10.06 -7.73 -7.49
C GLY A 160 -9.26 -6.52 -7.08
N SER A 161 -8.07 -6.79 -6.55
CA SER A 161 -7.16 -5.75 -6.10
C SER A 161 -6.71 -4.83 -7.23
N PRO A 162 -6.82 -3.51 -7.09
CA PRO A 162 -6.30 -2.57 -8.08
C PRO A 162 -4.77 -2.40 -8.04
N ASP A 163 -4.08 -2.99 -7.05
CA ASP A 163 -2.62 -2.98 -6.99
C ASP A 163 -2.05 -3.88 -8.09
N LYS A 164 -1.15 -3.32 -8.90
CA LYS A 164 -0.47 -4.06 -9.99
C LYS A 164 0.43 -5.21 -9.52
N MET A 165 0.81 -5.20 -8.26
CA MET A 165 1.67 -6.22 -7.65
C MET A 165 0.86 -7.33 -6.98
N SER A 166 -0.47 -7.17 -6.88
CA SER A 166 -1.38 -8.16 -6.32
C SER A 166 -1.91 -9.08 -7.42
N ASP A 167 -2.05 -10.36 -7.10
CA ASP A 167 -2.70 -11.40 -7.88
C ASP A 167 -4.08 -11.79 -7.31
N GLU A 168 -4.60 -10.98 -6.38
CA GLU A 168 -5.87 -11.21 -5.71
C GLU A 168 -7.05 -10.73 -6.55
N TYR A 169 -7.79 -11.66 -7.17
CA TYR A 169 -8.99 -11.35 -7.96
C TYR A 169 -9.95 -12.54 -8.05
N GLU A 170 -11.21 -12.26 -8.32
CA GLU A 170 -12.23 -13.24 -8.72
C GLU A 170 -12.25 -13.37 -10.25
N PRO A 171 -11.94 -14.54 -10.82
CA PRO A 171 -12.00 -14.78 -12.24
C PRO A 171 -13.45 -14.99 -12.72
N LEU A 172 -13.79 -14.35 -13.82
CA LEU A 172 -15.13 -14.34 -14.38
C LEU A 172 -15.10 -14.58 -15.89
N VAL A 173 -16.19 -15.11 -16.41
CA VAL A 173 -16.42 -15.30 -17.85
C VAL A 173 -17.62 -14.47 -18.28
N VAL A 174 -17.44 -13.72 -19.36
CA VAL A 174 -18.51 -13.04 -20.07
C VAL A 174 -18.65 -13.69 -21.46
N LYS A 175 -19.87 -14.07 -21.85
CA LYS A 175 -20.14 -14.61 -23.18
C LYS A 175 -21.18 -13.75 -23.90
N VAL A 176 -20.90 -13.48 -25.17
CA VAL A 176 -21.83 -12.84 -26.11
C VAL A 176 -22.25 -13.88 -27.14
N SER A 177 -23.52 -14.23 -27.15
CA SER A 177 -24.05 -15.23 -28.07
C SER A 177 -24.24 -14.68 -29.50
N ARG A 178 -24.46 -15.55 -30.47
CA ARG A 178 -24.80 -15.19 -31.86
C ARG A 178 -26.03 -14.29 -32.01
N LEU A 179 -26.88 -14.25 -30.99
CA LEU A 179 -28.06 -13.37 -30.97
C LEU A 179 -27.80 -12.07 -30.20
N GLY A 180 -26.53 -11.82 -29.75
CA GLY A 180 -26.19 -10.65 -28.96
C GLY A 180 -26.60 -10.75 -27.48
N ALA A 181 -27.08 -11.92 -27.02
CA ALA A 181 -27.41 -12.14 -25.62
C ALA A 181 -26.09 -12.23 -24.78
N LEU A 182 -26.11 -11.59 -23.61
CA LEU A 182 -25.00 -11.56 -22.67
C LEU A 182 -25.24 -12.55 -21.53
N SER A 183 -24.21 -13.28 -21.15
CA SER A 183 -24.17 -14.06 -19.91
C SER A 183 -22.87 -13.83 -19.15
N VAL A 184 -22.95 -13.91 -17.82
CA VAL A 184 -21.81 -13.78 -16.92
C VAL A 184 -21.81 -14.96 -15.96
N ALA A 185 -20.63 -15.52 -15.66
CA ALA A 185 -20.47 -16.61 -14.69
C ALA A 185 -19.07 -16.51 -14.03
N LYS A 186 -18.87 -17.23 -12.93
CA LYS A 186 -17.52 -17.48 -12.41
C LYS A 186 -16.74 -18.36 -13.38
N ASP A 187 -15.44 -18.11 -13.52
CA ASP A 187 -14.57 -18.98 -14.30
C ASP A 187 -14.01 -20.09 -13.40
N THR A 188 -14.65 -21.27 -13.46
CA THR A 188 -14.23 -22.44 -12.69
C THR A 188 -13.17 -23.29 -13.41
N LYS A 189 -12.77 -22.92 -14.64
CA LYS A 189 -11.80 -23.70 -15.42
C LYS A 189 -10.34 -23.40 -15.05
N LEU A 190 -10.07 -22.26 -14.40
CA LEU A 190 -8.71 -21.90 -13.97
C LEU A 190 -8.21 -22.81 -12.84
N ASP A 191 -9.12 -23.38 -12.02
CA ASP A 191 -8.76 -24.25 -10.90
C ASP A 191 -8.40 -25.69 -11.33
N THR A 192 -8.68 -26.07 -12.59
CA THR A 192 -8.46 -27.45 -13.08
C THR A 192 -7.20 -27.63 -13.93
N ALA A 193 -6.41 -26.58 -14.12
CA ALA A 193 -5.21 -26.62 -14.97
C ALA A 193 -3.93 -27.05 -14.22
N SER A 194 -4.03 -27.55 -12.98
CA SER A 194 -2.90 -27.95 -12.12
C SER A 194 -2.92 -29.42 -11.70
N GLU A 195 -3.44 -30.34 -12.51
CA GLU A 195 -3.22 -31.78 -12.37
C GLU A 195 -2.47 -32.37 -13.55
#